data_bf7cd62483d10a3d677a8397b8918fc9
#
_entry.id   bf7cd62483d10a3d677a8397b8918fc9
#
_cell.length_a   1.000
_cell.length_b   1.000
_cell.length_c   1.000
_cell.angle_alpha   90.00
_cell.angle_beta   90.00
_cell.angle_gamma   90.00
#
_symmetry.space_group_name_H-M   'P 1'
#
loop_
_entity.id
_entity.type
_entity.pdbx_description
1 polymer ?
#
loop_
_entity_poly.entity_id
_entity_poly.type
_entity_poly.pdbx_seq_one_letter_code
_entity_poly.pdbx_strand_id
1 'polypeptide(L)'
;MKLKDAIQLDFLGQETQPLTEPCQYELWNESGKSNKIRNDVDYFKINELFASLETGEIQRYEDYWQGVAPSNDTEIFQRWLFAFMSVHTTWERNVIGYEAIKDWTKWFNNKPLLEELLVNSRIGLHNNRTRYVSEFATRYWQDPDWYKYQGGSWQTFRDRLVKNILGLGIAKVSFSLEMIYPNEAKVTCMDTHLFQAYGLDQTKDARRYKEIEAYWLDMCRMWNVPSTIARAILWDRKQDQTDSRYWSYVLED
;
A
#
# COMPACT_ATOMS: atom_id res chain seq x y z
N MET A 1 1.18 -13.80 -33.13
CA MET A 1 0.00 -13.03 -33.58
C MET A 1 0.07 -11.71 -32.81
N LYS A 2 0.35 -10.59 -33.48
CA LYS A 2 0.58 -9.29 -32.79
C LYS A 2 -0.77 -8.75 -32.32
N LEU A 3 -0.85 -8.40 -31.03
CA LEU A 3 -2.03 -7.83 -30.34
C LEU A 3 -2.40 -6.41 -30.84
N LYS A 4 -2.36 -6.16 -32.15
CA LYS A 4 -2.64 -4.83 -32.72
C LYS A 4 -4.12 -4.58 -33.04
N ASP A 5 -4.99 -5.57 -32.84
CA ASP A 5 -6.38 -5.50 -33.27
C ASP A 5 -7.39 -5.79 -32.12
N ALA A 6 -7.03 -5.51 -30.86
CA ALA A 6 -8.02 -5.51 -29.80
C ALA A 6 -8.83 -4.20 -29.89
N ILE A 7 -10.02 -4.29 -30.45
CA ILE A 7 -11.00 -3.19 -30.44
C ILE A 7 -11.41 -2.98 -28.98
N GLN A 8 -11.06 -1.83 -28.44
CA GLN A 8 -11.49 -1.41 -27.11
C GLN A 8 -12.89 -0.81 -27.25
N LEU A 9 -13.89 -1.47 -26.64
CA LEU A 9 -15.26 -0.98 -26.58
C LEU A 9 -15.47 -0.18 -25.30
N ASP A 10 -16.20 0.93 -25.38
CA ASP A 10 -16.63 1.67 -24.20
C ASP A 10 -17.75 0.92 -23.45
N PHE A 11 -18.20 1.47 -22.32
CA PHE A 11 -19.25 0.88 -21.49
C PHE A 11 -20.61 0.73 -22.20
N LEU A 12 -20.79 1.35 -23.37
CA LEU A 12 -21.99 1.30 -24.23
C LEU A 12 -21.79 0.41 -25.46
N GLY A 13 -20.63 -0.26 -25.61
CA GLY A 13 -20.32 -1.13 -26.74
C GLY A 13 -19.93 -0.38 -28.01
N GLN A 14 -19.49 0.88 -27.92
CA GLN A 14 -19.01 1.66 -29.06
C GLN A 14 -17.49 1.56 -29.18
N GLU A 15 -16.97 1.51 -30.42
CA GLU A 15 -15.54 1.51 -30.70
C GLU A 15 -14.90 2.82 -30.23
N THR A 16 -13.93 2.73 -29.30
CA THR A 16 -13.11 3.87 -28.92
C THR A 16 -11.89 3.96 -29.84
N GLN A 17 -11.61 5.15 -30.36
CA GLN A 17 -10.38 5.38 -31.11
C GLN A 17 -9.16 5.21 -30.19
N PRO A 18 -8.03 4.62 -30.67
CA PRO A 18 -6.81 4.53 -29.88
C PRO A 18 -6.36 5.94 -29.50
N LEU A 19 -6.08 6.14 -28.21
CA LEU A 19 -5.60 7.39 -27.63
C LEU A 19 -4.22 7.72 -28.20
N THR A 20 -4.16 8.57 -29.22
CA THR A 20 -2.91 9.01 -29.89
C THR A 20 -2.36 10.32 -29.34
N GLU A 21 -3.06 10.99 -28.42
CA GLU A 21 -2.57 12.19 -27.74
C GLU A 21 -2.68 12.02 -26.21
N PRO A 22 -1.80 12.66 -25.42
CA PRO A 22 -1.91 12.61 -23.96
C PRO A 22 -3.23 13.25 -23.55
N CYS A 23 -4.20 12.41 -23.19
CA CYS A 23 -5.49 12.86 -22.67
C CYS A 23 -5.26 13.74 -21.45
N GLN A 24 -5.81 14.96 -21.48
CA GLN A 24 -5.97 15.76 -20.28
C GLN A 24 -7.07 15.11 -19.45
N TYR A 25 -6.69 14.25 -18.50
CA TYR A 25 -7.63 13.68 -17.55
C TYR A 25 -8.08 14.75 -16.56
N GLU A 26 -9.37 15.02 -16.53
CA GLU A 26 -10.00 15.76 -15.44
C GLU A 26 -10.31 14.77 -14.31
N LEU A 27 -9.52 14.80 -13.24
CA LEU A 27 -9.82 14.04 -12.04
C LEU A 27 -10.96 14.75 -11.27
N TRP A 28 -12.10 14.08 -11.17
CA TRP A 28 -13.23 14.55 -10.39
C TRP A 28 -13.03 14.14 -8.94
N ASN A 29 -12.92 15.09 -8.03
CA ASN A 29 -12.99 14.81 -6.60
C ASN A 29 -14.45 14.66 -6.16
N GLU A 30 -14.68 14.14 -4.95
CA GLU A 30 -16.01 13.96 -4.35
C GLU A 30 -16.85 15.26 -4.28
N SER A 31 -16.23 16.44 -4.48
CA SER A 31 -16.87 17.75 -4.55
C SER A 31 -17.21 18.22 -5.98
N GLY A 32 -16.96 17.41 -7.00
CA GLY A 32 -17.25 17.75 -8.40
C GLY A 32 -16.34 18.84 -8.99
N LYS A 33 -15.17 19.11 -8.42
CA LYS A 33 -14.19 20.07 -8.96
C LYS A 33 -13.13 19.34 -9.76
N SER A 34 -12.97 19.77 -11.01
CA SER A 34 -11.88 19.33 -11.90
C SER A 34 -10.52 19.79 -11.35
N ASN A 35 -9.61 18.84 -11.11
CA ASN A 35 -8.22 19.15 -10.82
C ASN A 35 -7.42 19.10 -12.13
N LYS A 36 -6.90 20.25 -12.59
CA LYS A 36 -5.96 20.29 -13.72
C LYS A 36 -4.72 19.44 -13.40
N ILE A 37 -4.50 18.39 -14.20
CA ILE A 37 -3.27 17.60 -14.16
C ILE A 37 -2.12 18.50 -14.57
N ARG A 38 -1.07 18.58 -13.76
CA ARG A 38 0.14 19.34 -14.11
C ARG A 38 1.01 18.51 -15.04
N ASN A 39 1.59 19.17 -16.06
CA ASN A 39 2.44 18.56 -17.10
C ASN A 39 3.78 17.99 -16.59
N ASP A 40 4.06 18.07 -15.27
CA ASP A 40 5.30 17.63 -14.65
C ASP A 40 5.23 16.21 -14.06
N VAL A 41 4.09 15.52 -14.16
CA VAL A 41 3.90 14.13 -13.72
C VAL A 41 3.95 13.19 -14.92
N ASP A 42 4.80 12.19 -14.83
CA ASP A 42 4.92 11.17 -15.85
C ASP A 42 3.89 10.05 -15.61
N TYR A 43 2.77 10.13 -16.28
CA TYR A 43 1.74 9.09 -16.25
C TYR A 43 2.01 7.94 -17.24
N PHE A 44 2.94 8.13 -18.17
CA PHE A 44 3.19 7.18 -19.24
C PHE A 44 3.64 5.81 -18.72
N LYS A 45 4.60 5.80 -17.80
CA LYS A 45 5.08 4.55 -17.17
C LYS A 45 4.01 3.78 -16.41
N ILE A 46 3.08 4.50 -15.80
CA ILE A 46 1.96 3.87 -15.10
C ILE A 46 0.99 3.25 -16.11
N ASN A 47 0.69 3.96 -17.18
CA ASN A 47 -0.14 3.41 -18.26
C ASN A 47 0.50 2.18 -18.92
N GLU A 48 1.80 2.20 -19.19
CA GLU A 48 2.54 1.04 -19.70
C GLU A 48 2.49 -0.14 -18.72
N LEU A 49 2.65 0.11 -17.42
CA LEU A 49 2.51 -0.93 -16.40
C LEU A 49 1.14 -1.60 -16.50
N PHE A 50 0.06 -0.82 -16.40
CA PHE A 50 -1.28 -1.39 -16.43
C PHE A 50 -1.59 -2.10 -17.76
N ALA A 51 -1.14 -1.56 -18.89
CA ALA A 51 -1.29 -2.19 -20.20
C ALA A 51 -0.49 -3.50 -20.35
N SER A 52 0.52 -3.72 -19.50
CA SER A 52 1.34 -4.93 -19.49
C SER A 52 0.89 -5.98 -18.47
N LEU A 53 -0.15 -5.71 -17.68
CA LEU A 53 -0.67 -6.67 -16.71
C LEU A 53 -1.41 -7.80 -17.45
N GLU A 54 -1.09 -9.04 -17.06
CA GLU A 54 -1.73 -10.23 -17.61
C GLU A 54 -2.73 -10.81 -16.61
N THR A 55 -3.88 -11.28 -17.09
CA THR A 55 -4.93 -11.86 -16.24
C THR A 55 -4.40 -12.98 -15.35
N GLY A 56 -3.56 -13.87 -15.88
CA GLY A 56 -2.97 -14.96 -15.11
C GLY A 56 -1.99 -14.50 -14.02
N GLU A 57 -1.27 -13.39 -14.27
CA GLU A 57 -0.41 -12.76 -13.27
C GLU A 57 -1.25 -12.14 -12.16
N ILE A 58 -2.27 -11.34 -12.52
CA ILE A 58 -3.18 -10.72 -11.56
C ILE A 58 -3.81 -11.79 -10.65
N GLN A 59 -4.37 -12.86 -11.24
CA GLN A 59 -5.03 -13.93 -10.47
C GLN A 59 -4.06 -14.61 -9.48
N ARG A 60 -2.83 -14.89 -9.90
CA ARG A 60 -1.81 -15.49 -9.03
C ARG A 60 -1.51 -14.61 -7.82
N TYR A 61 -1.42 -13.29 -8.00
CA TYR A 61 -1.20 -12.35 -6.90
C TYR A 61 -2.44 -12.19 -6.03
N GLU A 62 -3.64 -12.16 -6.60
CA GLU A 62 -4.90 -12.15 -5.85
C GLU A 62 -5.03 -13.37 -4.95
N ASP A 63 -4.81 -14.58 -5.49
CA ASP A 63 -4.87 -15.83 -4.74
C ASP A 63 -3.86 -15.82 -3.58
N TYR A 64 -2.63 -15.41 -3.85
CA TYR A 64 -1.60 -15.29 -2.83
C TYR A 64 -2.01 -14.32 -1.71
N TRP A 65 -2.36 -13.08 -2.06
CA TRP A 65 -2.70 -12.06 -1.08
C TRP A 65 -3.98 -12.39 -0.30
N GLN A 66 -4.94 -13.05 -0.94
CA GLN A 66 -6.12 -13.57 -0.26
C GLN A 66 -5.76 -14.68 0.72
N GLY A 67 -4.83 -15.56 0.35
CA GLY A 67 -4.36 -16.65 1.20
C GLY A 67 -3.63 -16.19 2.46
N VAL A 68 -2.98 -15.01 2.40
CA VAL A 68 -2.24 -14.43 3.54
C VAL A 68 -2.99 -13.28 4.22
N ALA A 69 -4.22 -13.00 3.82
CA ALA A 69 -5.03 -11.95 4.46
C ALA A 69 -5.33 -12.30 5.93
N PRO A 70 -5.22 -11.35 6.86
CA PRO A 70 -5.42 -11.63 8.27
C PRO A 70 -6.87 -11.98 8.57
N SER A 71 -7.08 -13.00 9.40
CA SER A 71 -8.39 -13.55 9.77
C SER A 71 -8.86 -13.15 11.17
N ASN A 72 -7.99 -12.60 12.00
CA ASN A 72 -8.26 -12.26 13.39
C ASN A 72 -7.48 -11.02 13.85
N ASP A 73 -7.82 -10.52 15.03
CA ASP A 73 -7.25 -9.29 15.59
C ASP A 73 -5.74 -9.37 15.82
N THR A 74 -5.22 -10.53 16.17
CA THR A 74 -3.78 -10.73 16.34
C THR A 74 -3.03 -10.58 15.02
N GLU A 75 -3.52 -11.20 13.97
CA GLU A 75 -2.92 -11.09 12.64
C GLU A 75 -3.02 -9.67 12.10
N ILE A 76 -4.17 -8.99 12.28
CA ILE A 76 -4.33 -7.58 11.94
C ILE A 76 -3.31 -6.72 12.71
N PHE A 77 -3.16 -6.95 14.01
CA PHE A 77 -2.18 -6.25 14.83
C PHE A 77 -0.74 -6.46 14.32
N GLN A 78 -0.40 -7.68 13.93
CA GLN A 78 0.90 -8.00 13.35
C GLN A 78 1.18 -7.26 12.04
N ARG A 79 0.15 -7.02 11.18
CA ARG A 79 0.32 -6.15 9.98
C ARG A 79 0.68 -4.73 10.36
N TRP A 80 0.08 -4.20 11.42
CA TRP A 80 0.44 -2.88 11.94
C TRP A 80 1.86 -2.86 12.50
N LEU A 81 2.29 -3.87 13.26
CA LEU A 81 3.67 -3.97 13.75
C LEU A 81 4.67 -3.96 12.60
N PHE A 82 4.39 -4.72 11.54
CA PHE A 82 5.25 -4.74 10.35
C PHE A 82 5.37 -3.35 9.71
N ALA A 83 4.27 -2.62 9.61
CA ALA A 83 4.30 -1.25 9.07
C ALA A 83 5.13 -0.30 9.95
N PHE A 84 5.06 -0.41 11.28
CA PHE A 84 5.94 0.36 12.18
C PHE A 84 7.42 0.07 11.95
N MET A 85 7.76 -1.19 11.71
CA MET A 85 9.14 -1.59 11.44
C MET A 85 9.61 -1.09 10.06
N SER A 86 8.71 -0.92 9.10
CA SER A 86 9.04 -0.46 7.74
C SER A 86 9.35 1.04 7.61
N VAL A 87 9.25 1.83 8.68
CA VAL A 87 9.52 3.27 8.66
C VAL A 87 11.03 3.53 8.56
N HIS A 88 11.49 4.23 7.52
CA HIS A 88 12.90 4.59 7.32
C HIS A 88 13.87 3.42 7.46
N THR A 89 13.58 2.30 6.83
CA THR A 89 14.43 1.11 6.89
C THR A 89 14.42 0.34 5.57
N THR A 90 15.41 -0.55 5.37
CA THR A 90 15.42 -1.50 4.25
C THR A 90 14.47 -2.66 4.53
N TRP A 91 14.16 -3.43 3.49
CA TRP A 91 13.30 -4.61 3.62
C TRP A 91 13.85 -5.63 4.62
N GLU A 92 15.12 -5.99 4.50
CA GLU A 92 15.77 -7.00 5.36
C GLU A 92 15.74 -6.56 6.82
N ARG A 93 16.01 -5.28 7.08
CA ARG A 93 15.95 -4.72 8.43
C ARG A 93 14.54 -4.65 8.97
N ASN A 94 13.55 -4.39 8.10
CA ASN A 94 12.14 -4.43 8.46
C ASN A 94 11.75 -5.84 8.96
N VAL A 95 12.12 -6.89 8.20
CA VAL A 95 11.86 -8.28 8.56
C VAL A 95 12.50 -8.61 9.91
N ILE A 96 13.80 -8.31 10.08
CA ILE A 96 14.52 -8.57 11.35
C ILE A 96 13.85 -7.85 12.54
N GLY A 97 13.46 -6.58 12.34
CA GLY A 97 12.79 -5.82 13.40
C GLY A 97 11.41 -6.38 13.75
N TYR A 98 10.66 -6.80 12.72
CA TYR A 98 9.36 -7.43 12.93
C TYR A 98 9.49 -8.78 13.65
N GLU A 99 10.41 -9.65 13.23
CA GLU A 99 10.67 -10.94 13.87
C GLU A 99 11.00 -10.77 15.36
N ALA A 100 11.75 -9.72 15.71
CA ALA A 100 12.10 -9.44 17.11
C ALA A 100 10.88 -9.14 17.98
N ILE A 101 9.77 -8.61 17.41
CA ILE A 101 8.62 -8.12 18.19
C ILE A 101 7.29 -8.78 17.81
N LYS A 102 7.25 -9.70 16.82
CA LYS A 102 5.98 -10.31 16.36
C LYS A 102 5.23 -11.05 17.46
N ASP A 103 5.94 -11.68 18.41
CA ASP A 103 5.35 -12.25 19.62
C ASP A 103 5.09 -11.14 20.65
N TRP A 104 4.05 -10.37 20.36
CA TRP A 104 3.67 -9.20 21.13
C TRP A 104 3.26 -9.54 22.57
N THR A 105 2.84 -10.75 22.86
CA THR A 105 2.41 -11.18 24.19
C THR A 105 3.54 -11.07 25.22
N LYS A 106 4.79 -11.22 24.79
CA LYS A 106 5.97 -11.13 25.66
C LYS A 106 6.24 -9.70 26.16
N TRP A 107 5.97 -8.71 25.33
CA TRP A 107 6.36 -7.32 25.63
C TRP A 107 5.18 -6.36 25.83
N PHE A 108 3.93 -6.76 25.59
CA PHE A 108 2.76 -5.88 25.60
C PHE A 108 2.68 -4.98 26.85
N ASN A 109 2.93 -5.51 28.05
CA ASN A 109 2.98 -4.74 29.31
C ASN A 109 4.41 -4.55 29.84
N ASN A 110 5.42 -4.72 28.98
CA ASN A 110 6.82 -4.65 29.33
C ASN A 110 7.59 -3.79 28.31
N LYS A 111 7.41 -2.48 28.43
CA LYS A 111 8.08 -1.51 27.54
C LYS A 111 9.61 -1.61 27.55
N PRO A 112 10.30 -1.86 28.70
CA PRO A 112 11.73 -2.12 28.68
C PRO A 112 12.15 -3.32 27.83
N LEU A 113 11.38 -4.41 27.87
CA LEU A 113 11.65 -5.58 27.02
C LEU A 113 11.45 -5.24 25.53
N LEU A 114 10.40 -4.50 25.18
CA LEU A 114 10.20 -4.03 23.80
C LEU A 114 11.40 -3.20 23.32
N GLU A 115 11.90 -2.30 24.16
CA GLU A 115 13.08 -1.49 23.83
C GLU A 115 14.32 -2.36 23.62
N GLU A 116 14.58 -3.31 24.50
CA GLU A 116 15.69 -4.27 24.41
C GLU A 116 15.62 -5.07 23.09
N LEU A 117 14.45 -5.61 22.74
CA LEU A 117 14.24 -6.36 21.50
C LEU A 117 14.54 -5.49 20.27
N LEU A 118 14.07 -4.23 20.25
CA LEU A 118 14.31 -3.30 19.15
C LEU A 118 15.78 -2.86 19.06
N VAL A 119 16.48 -2.68 20.18
CA VAL A 119 17.91 -2.39 20.21
C VAL A 119 18.69 -3.57 19.64
N ASN A 120 18.41 -4.78 20.11
CA ASN A 120 19.10 -6.00 19.70
C ASN A 120 18.89 -6.31 18.22
N SER A 121 17.72 -6.00 17.65
CA SER A 121 17.43 -6.15 16.22
C SER A 121 18.21 -5.18 15.33
N ARG A 122 18.81 -4.13 15.89
CA ARG A 122 19.55 -3.07 15.18
C ARG A 122 18.74 -2.38 14.07
N ILE A 123 17.41 -2.35 14.19
CA ILE A 123 16.53 -1.73 13.19
C ILE A 123 16.68 -0.20 13.13
N GLY A 124 17.28 0.42 14.15
CA GLY A 124 17.39 1.86 14.31
C GLY A 124 16.10 2.51 14.86
N LEU A 125 16.19 3.79 15.21
CA LEU A 125 15.07 4.58 15.77
C LEU A 125 14.35 3.90 16.96
N HIS A 126 15.06 3.03 17.72
CA HIS A 126 14.48 2.17 18.76
C HIS A 126 13.68 2.96 19.79
N ASN A 127 14.16 4.12 20.28
CA ASN A 127 13.43 4.95 21.23
C ASN A 127 12.05 5.40 20.70
N ASN A 128 12.01 5.89 19.45
CA ASN A 128 10.77 6.34 18.83
C ASN A 128 9.85 5.14 18.54
N ARG A 129 10.40 4.04 18.02
CA ARG A 129 9.63 2.82 17.76
C ARG A 129 9.05 2.25 19.06
N THR A 130 9.83 2.12 20.11
CA THR A 130 9.35 1.67 21.43
C THR A 130 8.16 2.51 21.90
N ARG A 131 8.28 3.84 21.82
CA ARG A 131 7.21 4.75 22.23
C ARG A 131 5.95 4.55 21.39
N TYR A 132 6.08 4.59 20.06
CA TYR A 132 4.93 4.52 19.17
C TYR A 132 4.26 3.14 19.17
N VAL A 133 5.04 2.06 19.16
CA VAL A 133 4.52 0.70 19.17
C VAL A 133 3.82 0.39 20.49
N SER A 134 4.43 0.76 21.66
CA SER A 134 3.79 0.52 22.95
C SER A 134 2.48 1.32 23.11
N GLU A 135 2.44 2.57 22.65
CA GLU A 135 1.22 3.39 22.70
C GLU A 135 0.14 2.82 21.74
N PHE A 136 0.53 2.46 20.52
CA PHE A 136 -0.38 1.85 19.56
C PHE A 136 -0.94 0.53 20.09
N ALA A 137 -0.10 -0.36 20.62
CA ALA A 137 -0.51 -1.64 21.18
C ALA A 137 -1.55 -1.47 22.30
N THR A 138 -1.30 -0.55 23.23
CA THR A 138 -2.24 -0.25 24.32
C THR A 138 -3.60 0.17 23.78
N ARG A 139 -3.64 1.09 22.81
CA ARG A 139 -4.89 1.58 22.23
C ARG A 139 -5.58 0.53 21.37
N TYR A 140 -4.82 -0.22 20.57
CA TYR A 140 -5.35 -1.27 19.71
C TYR A 140 -6.10 -2.33 20.52
N TRP A 141 -5.50 -2.84 21.58
CA TRP A 141 -6.10 -3.89 22.40
C TRP A 141 -7.21 -3.40 23.34
N GLN A 142 -7.39 -2.09 23.49
CA GLN A 142 -8.56 -1.51 24.14
C GLN A 142 -9.80 -1.57 23.23
N ASP A 143 -9.62 -1.34 21.93
CA ASP A 143 -10.72 -1.31 20.95
C ASP A 143 -10.16 -1.70 19.56
N PRO A 144 -9.97 -3.01 19.26
CA PRO A 144 -9.49 -3.45 17.94
C PRO A 144 -10.43 -3.06 16.80
N ASP A 145 -11.74 -3.00 17.05
CA ASP A 145 -12.75 -2.69 16.02
C ASP A 145 -12.65 -1.25 15.52
N TRP A 146 -12.14 -0.34 16.34
CA TRP A 146 -11.88 1.02 15.91
C TRP A 146 -10.88 1.12 14.75
N TYR A 147 -9.96 0.15 14.65
CA TYR A 147 -8.92 0.05 13.62
C TYR A 147 -9.36 -0.75 12.40
N LYS A 148 -10.57 -1.30 12.40
CA LYS A 148 -11.15 -2.02 11.27
C LYS A 148 -11.99 -1.12 10.39
N TYR A 149 -12.05 -1.43 9.10
CA TYR A 149 -12.91 -0.72 8.16
C TYR A 149 -14.38 -1.10 8.39
N GLN A 150 -15.21 -0.08 8.61
CA GLN A 150 -16.63 -0.23 8.91
C GLN A 150 -17.53 0.28 7.75
N GLY A 151 -16.95 0.44 6.56
CA GLY A 151 -17.67 0.99 5.41
C GLY A 151 -17.42 2.49 5.18
N GLY A 152 -17.96 3.03 4.08
CA GLY A 152 -17.78 4.41 3.67
C GLY A 152 -16.52 4.66 2.80
N SER A 153 -15.94 5.84 2.90
CA SER A 153 -14.75 6.20 2.13
C SER A 153 -13.47 5.64 2.76
N TRP A 154 -12.72 4.87 1.99
CA TRP A 154 -11.40 4.35 2.38
C TRP A 154 -10.41 5.47 2.71
N GLN A 155 -10.44 6.56 1.95
CA GLN A 155 -9.57 7.71 2.18
C GLN A 155 -9.90 8.40 3.51
N THR A 156 -11.19 8.56 3.82
CA THR A 156 -11.64 9.12 5.10
C THR A 156 -11.23 8.22 6.26
N PHE A 157 -11.39 6.92 6.13
CA PHE A 157 -10.96 5.94 7.13
C PHE A 157 -9.45 6.01 7.35
N ARG A 158 -8.65 5.95 6.28
CA ARG A 158 -7.20 6.11 6.37
C ARG A 158 -6.79 7.42 7.02
N ASP A 159 -7.37 8.55 6.60
CA ASP A 159 -7.02 9.87 7.12
C ASP A 159 -7.35 9.99 8.62
N ARG A 160 -8.41 9.32 9.10
CA ARG A 160 -8.71 9.16 10.53
C ARG A 160 -7.60 8.41 11.25
N LEU A 161 -7.14 7.28 10.71
CA LEU A 161 -6.05 6.49 11.29
C LEU A 161 -4.73 7.28 11.33
N VAL A 162 -4.37 7.99 10.24
CA VAL A 162 -3.17 8.84 10.18
C VAL A 162 -3.15 9.89 11.29
N LYS A 163 -4.28 10.48 11.62
CA LYS A 163 -4.37 11.48 12.70
C LYS A 163 -4.21 10.88 14.09
N ASN A 164 -4.49 9.59 14.26
CA ASN A 164 -4.59 8.96 15.57
C ASN A 164 -3.46 7.96 15.87
N ILE A 165 -2.74 7.48 14.84
CA ILE A 165 -1.63 6.55 15.01
C ILE A 165 -0.32 7.34 14.94
N LEU A 166 0.32 7.53 16.09
CA LEU A 166 1.61 8.20 16.15
C LEU A 166 2.71 7.35 15.49
N GLY A 167 3.57 8.00 14.71
CA GLY A 167 4.71 7.36 14.06
C GLY A 167 4.43 6.75 12.68
N LEU A 168 3.16 6.68 12.25
CA LEU A 168 2.79 6.26 10.90
C LEU A 168 2.19 7.41 10.09
N GLY A 169 2.86 7.76 8.99
CA GLY A 169 2.32 8.71 8.00
C GLY A 169 1.39 8.02 7.01
N ILE A 170 0.83 8.82 6.10
CA ILE A 170 -0.17 8.40 5.11
C ILE A 170 0.26 7.15 4.33
N ALA A 171 1.51 7.07 3.86
CA ALA A 171 2.01 5.92 3.11
C ALA A 171 2.02 4.64 3.95
N LYS A 172 2.44 4.73 5.23
CA LYS A 172 2.54 3.54 6.08
C LYS A 172 1.18 3.06 6.61
N VAL A 173 0.25 3.99 6.86
CA VAL A 173 -1.15 3.61 7.14
C VAL A 173 -1.78 2.97 5.91
N SER A 174 -1.60 3.53 4.70
CA SER A 174 -2.07 2.88 3.47
C SER A 174 -1.46 1.50 3.30
N PHE A 175 -0.15 1.34 3.55
CA PHE A 175 0.53 0.04 3.51
C PHE A 175 -0.09 -0.98 4.47
N SER A 176 -0.40 -0.58 5.71
CA SER A 176 -1.11 -1.47 6.65
C SER A 176 -2.47 -1.89 6.12
N LEU A 177 -3.24 -0.94 5.57
CA LEU A 177 -4.57 -1.24 5.02
C LEU A 177 -4.52 -2.16 3.80
N GLU A 178 -3.53 -2.00 2.93
CA GLU A 178 -3.30 -2.93 1.81
C GLU A 178 -2.99 -4.36 2.29
N MET A 179 -2.22 -4.49 3.37
CA MET A 179 -1.90 -5.79 3.94
C MET A 179 -3.07 -6.44 4.69
N ILE A 180 -3.95 -5.62 5.27
CA ILE A 180 -5.12 -6.09 6.03
C ILE A 180 -6.28 -6.41 5.07
N TYR A 181 -6.46 -5.63 4.02
CA TYR A 181 -7.57 -5.72 3.07
C TYR A 181 -7.05 -5.75 1.62
N PRO A 182 -6.29 -6.79 1.22
CA PRO A 182 -5.53 -6.77 -0.03
C PRO A 182 -6.39 -6.62 -1.28
N ASN A 183 -7.59 -7.18 -1.29
CA ASN A 183 -8.50 -7.12 -2.44
C ASN A 183 -9.54 -6.00 -2.34
N GLU A 184 -9.65 -5.33 -1.18
CA GLU A 184 -10.75 -4.39 -0.91
C GLU A 184 -10.28 -2.95 -0.74
N ALA A 185 -9.06 -2.75 -0.23
CA ALA A 185 -8.56 -1.41 0.12
C ALA A 185 -8.48 -0.52 -1.11
N LYS A 186 -9.20 0.62 -1.06
CA LYS A 186 -9.14 1.67 -2.09
C LYS A 186 -8.27 2.84 -1.61
N VAL A 187 -7.09 2.49 -1.16
CA VAL A 187 -5.97 3.38 -0.83
C VAL A 187 -4.70 2.71 -1.31
N THR A 188 -3.62 3.48 -1.49
CA THR A 188 -2.36 2.94 -1.99
C THR A 188 -1.18 3.48 -1.19
N CYS A 189 -0.23 2.62 -0.85
CA CYS A 189 1.05 3.04 -0.32
C CYS A 189 1.88 3.68 -1.43
N MET A 190 1.76 4.98 -1.62
CA MET A 190 2.65 5.74 -2.50
C MET A 190 4.02 5.86 -1.84
N ASP A 191 4.84 4.85 -2.02
CA ASP A 191 6.22 4.81 -1.55
C ASP A 191 7.18 5.50 -2.53
N THR A 192 8.47 5.49 -2.20
CA THR A 192 9.51 6.10 -3.04
C THR A 192 9.52 5.52 -4.46
N HIS A 193 9.22 4.22 -4.62
CA HIS A 193 9.24 3.56 -5.91
C HIS A 193 8.07 4.00 -6.80
N LEU A 194 6.88 4.14 -6.21
CA LEU A 194 5.73 4.69 -6.92
C LEU A 194 5.93 6.17 -7.28
N PHE A 195 6.42 6.99 -6.35
CA PHE A 195 6.77 8.38 -6.68
C PHE A 195 7.74 8.45 -7.87
N GLN A 196 8.79 7.62 -7.87
CA GLN A 196 9.74 7.54 -8.98
C GLN A 196 9.10 7.07 -10.29
N ALA A 197 8.10 6.18 -10.23
CA ALA A 197 7.37 5.75 -11.43
C ALA A 197 6.58 6.90 -12.08
N TYR A 198 6.13 7.86 -11.26
CA TYR A 198 5.52 9.12 -11.73
C TYR A 198 6.53 10.24 -12.05
N GLY A 199 7.84 9.94 -12.06
CA GLY A 199 8.88 10.95 -12.27
C GLY A 199 9.05 11.94 -11.12
N LEU A 200 8.55 11.61 -9.93
CA LEU A 200 8.53 12.47 -8.74
C LEU A 200 9.51 12.02 -7.67
N ASP A 201 9.89 12.94 -6.80
CA ASP A 201 10.67 12.70 -5.58
C ASP A 201 9.73 12.72 -4.37
N GLN A 202 9.64 11.60 -3.64
CA GLN A 202 8.73 11.47 -2.51
C GLN A 202 8.91 12.57 -1.45
N THR A 203 10.14 13.05 -1.25
CA THR A 203 10.43 14.07 -0.22
C THR A 203 10.01 15.46 -0.69
N LYS A 204 10.33 15.80 -1.95
CA LYS A 204 10.05 17.14 -2.52
C LYS A 204 8.58 17.28 -2.92
N ASP A 205 8.00 16.19 -3.42
CA ASP A 205 6.66 16.17 -4.02
C ASP A 205 5.61 15.53 -3.10
N ALA A 206 5.90 15.37 -1.80
CA ALA A 206 5.01 14.72 -0.83
C ALA A 206 3.56 15.24 -0.87
N ARG A 207 3.36 16.52 -1.18
CA ARG A 207 2.04 17.15 -1.32
C ARG A 207 1.19 16.58 -2.46
N ARG A 208 1.83 15.89 -3.43
CA ARG A 208 1.17 15.29 -4.59
C ARG A 208 0.66 13.87 -4.32
N TYR A 209 0.88 13.35 -3.11
CA TYR A 209 0.49 11.99 -2.74
C TYR A 209 -0.94 11.64 -3.16
N LYS A 210 -1.91 12.47 -2.75
CA LYS A 210 -3.34 12.20 -3.01
C LYS A 210 -3.69 12.33 -4.51
N GLU A 211 -2.99 13.16 -5.25
CA GLU A 211 -3.17 13.32 -6.70
C GLU A 211 -2.76 12.05 -7.46
N ILE A 212 -1.51 11.59 -7.22
CA ILE A 212 -1.01 10.38 -7.88
C ILE A 212 -1.71 9.11 -7.38
N GLU A 213 -2.13 9.07 -6.11
CA GLU A 213 -2.96 7.98 -5.58
C GLU A 213 -4.32 7.92 -6.28
N ALA A 214 -4.99 9.06 -6.48
CA ALA A 214 -6.26 9.10 -7.18
C ALA A 214 -6.13 8.55 -8.62
N TYR A 215 -5.11 8.98 -9.34
CA TYR A 215 -4.83 8.46 -10.68
C TYR A 215 -4.56 6.94 -10.66
N TRP A 216 -3.76 6.45 -9.72
CA TRP A 216 -3.50 5.02 -9.55
C TRP A 216 -4.78 4.22 -9.33
N LEU A 217 -5.65 4.70 -8.45
CA LEU A 217 -6.92 4.05 -8.14
C LEU A 217 -7.90 4.07 -9.33
N ASP A 218 -7.85 5.12 -10.16
CA ASP A 218 -8.64 5.19 -11.39
C ASP A 218 -8.14 4.17 -12.41
N MET A 219 -6.82 4.00 -12.56
CA MET A 219 -6.23 2.95 -13.39
C MET A 219 -6.61 1.55 -12.87
N CYS A 220 -6.53 1.31 -11.56
CA CYS A 220 -6.96 0.06 -10.94
C CYS A 220 -8.42 -0.27 -11.27
N ARG A 221 -9.30 0.74 -11.21
CA ARG A 221 -10.72 0.58 -11.55
C ARG A 221 -10.92 0.28 -13.03
N MET A 222 -10.23 1.01 -13.92
CA MET A 222 -10.31 0.84 -15.37
C MET A 222 -9.86 -0.56 -15.79
N TRP A 223 -8.81 -1.09 -15.19
CA TRP A 223 -8.25 -2.40 -15.51
C TRP A 223 -8.80 -3.53 -14.63
N ASN A 224 -9.75 -3.22 -13.75
CA ASN A 224 -10.37 -4.17 -12.81
C ASN A 224 -9.33 -4.98 -12.02
N VAL A 225 -8.33 -4.30 -11.44
CA VAL A 225 -7.29 -4.91 -10.61
C VAL A 225 -7.25 -4.23 -9.23
N PRO A 226 -7.19 -4.99 -8.12
CA PRO A 226 -7.04 -4.40 -6.80
C PRO A 226 -5.73 -3.60 -6.68
N SER A 227 -5.79 -2.46 -5.97
CA SER A 227 -4.64 -1.56 -5.83
C SER A 227 -3.41 -2.24 -5.23
N THR A 228 -3.60 -3.05 -4.21
CA THR A 228 -2.54 -3.84 -3.57
C THR A 228 -1.86 -4.78 -4.57
N ILE A 229 -2.65 -5.43 -5.41
CA ILE A 229 -2.17 -6.39 -6.41
C ILE A 229 -1.34 -5.68 -7.48
N ALA A 230 -1.87 -4.62 -8.08
CA ALA A 230 -1.13 -3.84 -9.08
C ALA A 230 0.19 -3.30 -8.49
N ARG A 231 0.18 -2.84 -7.22
CA ARG A 231 1.37 -2.35 -6.55
C ARG A 231 2.38 -3.48 -6.24
N ALA A 232 1.91 -4.64 -5.82
CA ALA A 232 2.77 -5.80 -5.56
C ALA A 232 3.48 -6.26 -6.84
N ILE A 233 2.76 -6.35 -7.96
CA ILE A 233 3.33 -6.68 -9.28
C ILE A 233 4.39 -5.66 -9.69
N LEU A 234 4.09 -4.35 -9.57
CA LEU A 234 5.07 -3.30 -9.86
C LEU A 234 6.33 -3.44 -9.01
N TRP A 235 6.15 -3.71 -7.72
CA TRP A 235 7.26 -3.85 -6.78
C TRP A 235 8.15 -5.03 -7.15
N ASP A 236 7.57 -6.20 -7.41
CA ASP A 236 8.32 -7.41 -7.75
C ASP A 236 9.04 -7.27 -9.09
N ARG A 237 8.38 -6.71 -10.11
CA ARG A 237 9.01 -6.40 -11.40
C ARG A 237 10.19 -5.44 -11.26
N LYS A 238 10.10 -4.45 -10.35
CA LYS A 238 11.19 -3.51 -10.09
C LYS A 238 12.37 -4.16 -9.35
N GLN A 239 12.12 -5.23 -8.59
CA GLN A 239 13.12 -6.03 -7.89
C GLN A 239 13.64 -7.20 -8.73
N ASP A 240 13.22 -7.30 -10.01
CA ASP A 240 13.53 -8.42 -10.90
C ASP A 240 13.07 -9.78 -10.32
N GLN A 241 11.90 -9.77 -9.69
CA GLN A 241 11.26 -10.95 -9.09
C GLN A 241 10.00 -11.31 -9.87
N THR A 242 9.62 -12.58 -9.86
CA THR A 242 8.48 -13.10 -10.63
C THR A 242 7.30 -13.53 -9.77
N ASP A 243 7.47 -13.57 -8.45
CA ASP A 243 6.45 -13.96 -7.50
C ASP A 243 6.51 -13.11 -6.22
N SER A 244 5.35 -12.90 -5.61
CA SER A 244 5.25 -12.16 -4.37
C SER A 244 5.74 -12.99 -3.19
N ARG A 245 7.05 -13.11 -3.02
CA ARG A 245 7.66 -13.74 -1.83
C ARG A 245 7.58 -12.86 -0.59
N TYR A 246 6.88 -11.78 -0.70
CA TYR A 246 6.84 -10.68 0.23
C TYR A 246 6.46 -11.10 1.66
N TRP A 247 5.58 -12.10 1.78
CA TRP A 247 5.02 -12.55 3.04
C TRP A 247 5.39 -13.96 3.43
N SER A 248 5.87 -14.78 2.52
CA SER A 248 6.34 -16.12 2.86
C SER A 248 7.43 -16.08 3.93
N TYR A 249 8.31 -15.07 3.89
CA TYR A 249 9.33 -14.87 4.94
C TYR A 249 8.79 -14.31 6.27
N VAL A 250 7.59 -13.79 6.28
CA VAL A 250 7.02 -13.10 7.45
C VAL A 250 5.93 -13.94 8.12
N LEU A 251 5.31 -14.83 7.36
CA LEU A 251 4.15 -15.61 7.78
C LEU A 251 4.38 -17.11 7.83
N GLU A 252 5.42 -17.64 7.18
CA GLU A 252 5.80 -19.04 7.33
C GLU A 252 6.56 -19.20 8.66
N ASP A 253 5.91 -19.82 9.64
CA ASP A 253 6.52 -20.38 10.85
C ASP A 253 7.22 -21.71 10.52
#